data_01cbedd976dcfc64385a419f502d31ac
#
_entry.id   01cbedd976dcfc64385a419f502d31ac
#
_cell.length_a   1.000
_cell.length_b   1.000
_cell.length_c   1.000
_cell.angle_alpha   90.00
_cell.angle_beta   90.00
_cell.angle_gamma   90.00
#
_symmetry.space_group_name_H-M   'P 1'
#
loop_
_entity.id
_entity.type
_entity.pdbx_description
1 polymer ?
#
loop_
_entity_poly.entity_id
_entity_poly.type
_entity_poly.pdbx_seq_one_letter_code
_entity_poly.pdbx_strand_id
1 'polypeptide(L)'
;FNVIVQRYTRIVQNHGTCKYFSKKMTKLAIFDLDGTLLDTVKDLGSATNYALRECGFPERPVEDYYTLCGRGIYNLFRGAVPEGRADEDTVKKMASLFLPFYDCHKCDMTLPYPGIPEMLRKIAAAGVVPAVASNKYQDGAEKLVRHFFGDIDFIRILGQREGQPIKPDPAIVHQIMAMIPGI
;
A
#
# COMPACT_ATOMS: atom_id res chain seq x y z
N PHE A 1 11.27 -4.75 5.33
CA PHE A 1 10.73 -3.37 5.38
C PHE A 1 11.04 -2.67 4.06
N ASN A 2 10.01 -2.43 3.21
CA ASN A 2 10.16 -1.70 1.95
C ASN A 2 9.90 -0.20 2.20
N VAL A 3 10.94 0.51 2.62
CA VAL A 3 10.90 1.97 2.82
C VAL A 3 11.95 2.61 1.91
N ILE A 4 11.51 3.51 1.03
CA ILE A 4 12.41 4.33 0.21
C ILE A 4 12.46 5.72 0.84
N VAL A 5 13.64 6.10 1.37
CA VAL A 5 13.89 7.46 1.87
C VAL A 5 14.75 8.19 0.86
N GLN A 6 14.21 9.25 0.28
CA GLN A 6 14.98 10.10 -0.63
C GLN A 6 15.12 11.54 -0.09
N ARG A 7 16.30 12.12 -0.30
CA ARG A 7 16.61 13.50 0.05
C ARG A 7 16.64 14.35 -1.20
N TYR A 8 15.84 15.40 -1.24
CA TYR A 8 15.79 16.32 -2.37
C TYR A 8 16.14 17.72 -1.97
N THR A 9 16.87 18.41 -2.87
CA THR A 9 17.31 19.79 -2.67
C THR A 9 16.54 20.69 -3.62
N ARG A 10 15.71 21.60 -3.09
CA ARG A 10 15.03 22.62 -3.88
C ARG A 10 15.97 23.78 -4.16
N ILE A 11 16.31 24.06 -5.42
CA ILE A 11 17.00 25.29 -5.85
C ILE A 11 15.91 26.30 -6.18
N VAL A 12 15.76 27.34 -5.34
CA VAL A 12 14.94 28.51 -5.69
C VAL A 12 15.88 29.53 -6.32
N GLN A 13 15.81 29.70 -7.63
CA GLN A 13 16.45 30.83 -8.31
C GLN A 13 15.57 32.06 -8.13
N ASN A 14 16.00 33.01 -7.30
CA ASN A 14 15.44 34.35 -7.24
C ASN A 14 16.44 35.31 -7.92
N HIS A 15 16.01 35.95 -8.97
CA HIS A 15 16.75 37.05 -9.59
C HIS A 15 16.69 38.28 -8.64
N GLY A 16 17.83 38.63 -8.10
CA GLY A 16 18.06 39.89 -7.37
C GLY A 16 18.16 39.76 -5.83
N THR A 17 19.35 40.05 -5.35
CA THR A 17 19.86 40.14 -3.96
C THR A 17 20.33 38.84 -3.34
N CYS A 18 21.64 38.78 -3.12
CA CYS A 18 22.37 37.74 -2.39
C CYS A 18 22.00 37.72 -0.90
N LYS A 19 20.97 36.96 -0.54
CA LYS A 19 20.74 36.51 0.84
C LYS A 19 20.94 35.02 0.88
N TYR A 20 21.81 34.54 1.76
CA TYR A 20 21.99 33.12 2.05
C TYR A 20 20.65 32.52 2.49
N PHE A 21 19.86 31.97 1.57
CA PHE A 21 18.72 31.17 1.89
C PHE A 21 19.17 29.77 2.27
N SER A 22 18.96 29.38 3.52
CA SER A 22 19.08 28.00 3.97
C SER A 22 18.26 27.11 3.02
N LYS A 23 18.95 26.22 2.31
CA LYS A 23 18.38 25.25 1.37
C LYS A 23 17.55 24.24 2.17
N LYS A 24 16.25 24.50 2.35
CA LYS A 24 15.36 23.58 3.06
C LYS A 24 15.18 22.33 2.19
N MET A 25 15.87 21.27 2.53
CA MET A 25 15.72 19.97 1.85
C MET A 25 14.39 19.35 2.27
N THR A 26 13.47 19.14 1.32
CA THR A 26 12.30 18.30 1.56
C THR A 26 12.74 16.85 1.60
N LYS A 27 12.37 16.15 2.67
CA LYS A 27 12.60 14.73 2.82
C LYS A 27 11.28 14.01 2.55
N LEU A 28 11.30 13.00 1.70
CA LEU A 28 10.14 12.15 1.39
C LEU A 28 10.42 10.74 1.87
N ALA A 29 9.48 10.13 2.56
CA ALA A 29 9.50 8.72 2.90
C ALA A 29 8.29 8.03 2.26
N ILE A 30 8.54 7.04 1.39
CA ILE A 30 7.50 6.26 0.73
C ILE A 30 7.48 4.87 1.37
N PHE A 31 6.31 4.49 1.87
CA PHE A 31 6.08 3.22 2.57
C PHE A 31 5.21 2.28 1.73
N ASP A 32 5.48 1.00 1.82
CA ASP A 32 4.48 -0.01 1.49
C ASP A 32 3.42 -0.09 2.62
N LEU A 33 2.29 -0.73 2.34
CA LEU A 33 1.18 -0.84 3.28
C LEU A 33 1.12 -2.23 3.92
N ASP A 34 0.74 -3.24 3.12
CA ASP A 34 0.51 -4.60 3.61
C ASP A 34 1.85 -5.26 4.01
N GLY A 35 1.96 -5.74 5.25
CA GLY A 35 3.20 -6.31 5.77
C GLY A 35 4.30 -5.29 6.11
N THR A 36 4.00 -3.97 6.05
CA THR A 36 4.95 -2.89 6.36
C THR A 36 4.37 -1.91 7.38
N LEU A 37 3.32 -1.19 7.03
CA LEU A 37 2.61 -0.32 7.98
C LEU A 37 1.53 -1.07 8.77
N LEU A 38 0.85 -2.00 8.10
CA LEU A 38 -0.26 -2.78 8.66
C LEU A 38 -0.02 -4.28 8.53
N ASP A 39 -0.36 -5.03 9.56
CA ASP A 39 -0.52 -6.48 9.50
C ASP A 39 -1.94 -6.79 9.01
N THR A 40 -2.08 -7.01 7.70
CA THR A 40 -3.36 -7.21 7.01
C THR A 40 -3.61 -8.68 6.65
N VAL A 41 -2.67 -9.58 6.93
CA VAL A 41 -2.68 -10.96 6.40
C VAL A 41 -3.90 -11.73 6.84
N LYS A 42 -4.35 -11.57 8.08
CA LYS A 42 -5.50 -12.31 8.63
C LYS A 42 -6.80 -11.94 7.94
N ASP A 43 -7.06 -10.65 7.71
CA ASP A 43 -8.27 -10.21 7.02
C ASP A 43 -8.23 -10.55 5.52
N LEU A 44 -7.05 -10.42 4.89
CA LEU A 44 -6.86 -10.88 3.51
C LEU A 44 -7.08 -12.38 3.37
N GLY A 45 -6.56 -13.18 4.32
CA GLY A 45 -6.74 -14.63 4.35
C GLY A 45 -8.20 -15.02 4.57
N SER A 46 -8.87 -14.39 5.53
CA SER A 46 -10.30 -14.61 5.81
C SER A 46 -11.17 -14.33 4.58
N ALA A 47 -10.97 -13.18 3.92
CA ALA A 47 -11.73 -12.82 2.73
C ALA A 47 -11.40 -13.73 1.54
N THR A 48 -10.16 -14.18 1.40
CA THR A 48 -9.78 -15.13 0.35
C THR A 48 -10.41 -16.50 0.61
N ASN A 49 -10.42 -16.97 1.85
CA ASN A 49 -11.06 -18.22 2.23
C ASN A 49 -12.57 -18.17 2.03
N TYR A 50 -13.21 -17.04 2.34
CA TYR A 50 -14.62 -16.83 1.98
C TYR A 50 -14.84 -17.04 0.48
N ALA A 51 -14.05 -16.38 -0.37
CA ALA A 51 -14.20 -16.51 -1.82
C ALA A 51 -13.87 -17.92 -2.34
N LEU A 52 -12.87 -18.61 -1.76
CA LEU A 52 -12.55 -20.01 -2.07
C LEU A 52 -13.74 -20.92 -1.79
N ARG A 53 -14.32 -20.82 -0.59
CA ARG A 53 -15.48 -21.60 -0.18
C ARG A 53 -16.68 -21.40 -1.10
N GLU A 54 -17.00 -20.15 -1.44
CA GLU A 54 -18.10 -19.82 -2.35
C GLU A 54 -17.84 -20.30 -3.80
N CYS A 55 -16.58 -20.52 -4.17
CA CYS A 55 -16.19 -21.13 -5.44
C CYS A 55 -16.11 -22.66 -5.37
N GLY A 56 -16.34 -23.29 -4.22
CA GLY A 56 -16.25 -24.74 -4.02
C GLY A 56 -14.82 -25.26 -3.92
N PHE A 57 -13.87 -24.39 -3.55
CA PHE A 57 -12.48 -24.75 -3.30
C PHE A 57 -12.18 -24.91 -1.80
N PRO A 58 -11.17 -25.71 -1.43
CA PRO A 58 -10.73 -25.82 -0.04
C PRO A 58 -10.15 -24.49 0.46
N GLU A 59 -10.42 -24.18 1.71
CA GLU A 59 -9.77 -23.06 2.42
C GLU A 59 -8.30 -23.36 2.66
N ARG A 60 -7.49 -22.31 2.82
CA ARG A 60 -6.08 -22.41 3.14
C ARG A 60 -5.79 -21.96 4.57
N PRO A 61 -4.78 -22.52 5.24
CA PRO A 61 -4.31 -22.00 6.50
C PRO A 61 -3.79 -20.56 6.36
N VAL A 62 -3.90 -19.78 7.45
CA VAL A 62 -3.49 -18.36 7.46
C VAL A 62 -2.01 -18.19 7.11
N GLU A 63 -1.19 -19.15 7.48
CA GLU A 63 0.25 -19.17 7.26
C GLU A 63 0.63 -19.08 5.76
N ASP A 64 -0.17 -19.66 4.88
CA ASP A 64 0.05 -19.62 3.43
C ASP A 64 -0.02 -18.17 2.91
N TYR A 65 -0.88 -17.35 3.49
CA TYR A 65 -1.12 -15.99 3.04
C TYR A 65 0.06 -15.04 3.26
N TYR A 66 0.99 -15.34 4.17
CA TYR A 66 2.23 -14.57 4.34
C TYR A 66 3.11 -14.59 3.09
N THR A 67 3.01 -15.65 2.28
CA THR A 67 3.77 -15.79 1.03
C THR A 67 2.98 -15.34 -0.21
N LEU A 68 1.65 -15.41 -0.13
CA LEU A 68 0.75 -15.09 -1.24
C LEU A 68 0.44 -13.59 -1.34
N CYS A 69 0.45 -12.87 -0.21
CA CYS A 69 0.15 -11.42 -0.17
C CYS A 69 1.29 -10.56 -0.73
N GLY A 70 0.96 -9.32 -1.14
CA GLY A 70 1.92 -8.30 -1.56
C GLY A 70 2.09 -8.12 -3.07
N ARG A 71 1.56 -9.04 -3.89
CA ARG A 71 1.64 -8.97 -5.36
C ARG A 71 0.32 -8.59 -6.04
N GLY A 72 -0.58 -7.95 -5.31
CA GLY A 72 -1.94 -7.62 -5.76
C GLY A 72 -2.91 -8.80 -5.67
N ILE A 73 -4.21 -8.47 -5.66
CA ILE A 73 -5.28 -9.44 -5.35
C ILE A 73 -5.41 -10.56 -6.41
N TYR A 74 -5.21 -10.25 -7.69
CA TYR A 74 -5.31 -11.27 -8.74
C TYR A 74 -4.22 -12.34 -8.63
N ASN A 75 -2.99 -11.96 -8.23
CA ASN A 75 -1.93 -12.92 -7.97
C ASN A 75 -2.17 -13.70 -6.68
N LEU A 76 -2.77 -13.07 -5.66
CA LEU A 76 -3.23 -13.76 -4.45
C LEU A 76 -4.22 -14.87 -4.82
N PHE A 77 -5.23 -14.58 -5.66
CA PHE A 77 -6.21 -15.59 -6.07
C PHE A 77 -5.58 -16.72 -6.88
N ARG A 78 -4.71 -16.40 -7.86
CA ARG A 78 -4.00 -17.42 -8.64
C ARG A 78 -3.16 -18.35 -7.76
N GLY A 79 -2.55 -17.82 -6.70
CA GLY A 79 -1.80 -18.64 -5.76
C GLY A 79 -2.68 -19.38 -4.74
N ALA A 80 -3.89 -18.90 -4.47
CA ALA A 80 -4.77 -19.48 -3.47
C ALA A 80 -5.59 -20.67 -4.02
N VAL A 81 -6.06 -20.61 -5.27
CA VAL A 81 -6.83 -21.71 -5.87
C VAL A 81 -5.97 -22.97 -6.08
N PRO A 82 -6.56 -24.16 -6.15
CA PRO A 82 -5.83 -25.39 -6.48
C PRO A 82 -5.10 -25.31 -7.81
N GLU A 83 -4.01 -26.05 -7.93
CA GLU A 83 -3.23 -26.13 -9.17
C GLU A 83 -4.10 -26.47 -10.39
N GLY A 84 -3.89 -25.76 -11.51
CA GLY A 84 -4.66 -25.93 -12.74
C GLY A 84 -6.05 -25.26 -12.73
N ARG A 85 -6.45 -24.57 -11.64
CA ARG A 85 -7.76 -23.93 -11.51
C ARG A 85 -7.71 -22.39 -11.54
N ALA A 86 -6.57 -21.81 -11.90
CA ALA A 86 -6.33 -20.36 -11.93
C ALA A 86 -6.68 -19.72 -13.29
N ASP A 87 -7.74 -20.22 -13.97
CA ASP A 87 -8.25 -19.59 -15.19
C ASP A 87 -8.86 -18.20 -14.91
N GLU A 88 -8.98 -17.40 -15.96
CA GLU A 88 -9.44 -16.00 -15.83
C GLU A 88 -10.87 -15.87 -15.27
N ASP A 89 -11.76 -16.81 -15.58
CA ASP A 89 -13.14 -16.80 -15.10
C ASP A 89 -13.18 -17.12 -13.60
N THR A 90 -12.39 -18.10 -13.16
CA THR A 90 -12.22 -18.41 -11.74
C THR A 90 -11.66 -17.21 -10.98
N VAL A 91 -10.61 -16.56 -11.49
CA VAL A 91 -9.99 -15.40 -10.85
C VAL A 91 -10.95 -14.22 -10.77
N LYS A 92 -11.73 -13.95 -11.83
CA LYS A 92 -12.77 -12.91 -11.83
C LYS A 92 -13.89 -13.21 -10.82
N LYS A 93 -14.34 -14.46 -10.75
CA LYS A 93 -15.34 -14.90 -9.77
C LYS A 93 -14.82 -14.71 -8.34
N MET A 94 -13.59 -15.13 -8.07
CA MET A 94 -12.92 -14.88 -6.79
C MET A 94 -12.91 -13.41 -6.43
N ALA A 95 -12.54 -12.53 -7.38
CA ALA A 95 -12.51 -11.09 -7.15
C ALA A 95 -13.89 -10.52 -6.81
N SER A 96 -14.94 -10.94 -7.52
CA SER A 96 -16.32 -10.47 -7.30
C SER A 96 -16.88 -10.86 -5.93
N LEU A 97 -16.41 -11.96 -5.36
CA LEU A 97 -16.80 -12.42 -4.01
C LEU A 97 -15.92 -11.77 -2.93
N PHE A 98 -14.61 -11.72 -3.18
CA PHE A 98 -13.63 -11.19 -2.26
C PHE A 98 -13.84 -9.70 -1.95
N LEU A 99 -13.98 -8.86 -2.99
CA LEU A 99 -13.98 -7.41 -2.83
C LEU A 99 -15.09 -6.89 -1.90
N PRO A 100 -16.36 -7.29 -2.07
CA PRO A 100 -17.43 -6.84 -1.16
C PRO A 100 -17.22 -7.34 0.27
N PHE A 101 -16.80 -8.60 0.43
CA PHE A 101 -16.55 -9.18 1.74
C PHE A 101 -15.39 -8.48 2.43
N TYR A 102 -14.25 -8.36 1.74
CA TYR A 102 -13.06 -7.69 2.29
C TYR A 102 -13.35 -6.23 2.65
N ASP A 103 -14.15 -5.54 1.85
CA ASP A 103 -14.50 -4.13 2.11
C ASP A 103 -15.25 -3.94 3.43
N CYS A 104 -16.04 -4.92 3.84
CA CYS A 104 -16.73 -4.93 5.14
C CYS A 104 -15.83 -5.37 6.30
N HIS A 105 -14.85 -6.26 6.04
CA HIS A 105 -14.11 -6.99 7.08
C HIS A 105 -12.61 -6.66 7.15
N LYS A 106 -12.12 -5.71 6.37
CA LYS A 106 -10.68 -5.39 6.26
C LYS A 106 -10.02 -4.77 7.49
N CYS A 107 -10.82 -4.45 8.51
CA CYS A 107 -10.35 -3.86 9.77
C CYS A 107 -10.70 -4.75 10.99
N ASP A 108 -11.15 -6.00 10.78
CA ASP A 108 -11.56 -6.88 11.86
C ASP A 108 -10.36 -7.39 12.68
N MET A 109 -9.28 -7.73 11.99
CA MET A 109 -8.04 -8.25 12.59
C MET A 109 -6.79 -7.47 12.16
N THR A 110 -6.92 -6.56 11.19
CA THR A 110 -5.83 -5.70 10.73
C THR A 110 -5.44 -4.71 11.82
N LEU A 111 -4.15 -4.59 12.09
CA LEU A 111 -3.58 -3.63 13.05
C LEU A 111 -2.29 -3.03 12.50
N PRO A 112 -1.93 -1.81 12.91
CA PRO A 112 -0.60 -1.27 12.70
C PRO A 112 0.45 -2.14 13.39
N TYR A 113 1.60 -2.35 12.74
CA TYR A 113 2.71 -2.98 13.44
C TYR A 113 3.16 -2.12 14.64
N PRO A 114 3.66 -2.74 15.72
CA PRO A 114 4.12 -2.02 16.91
C PRO A 114 5.14 -0.92 16.56
N GLY A 115 4.91 0.28 17.08
CA GLY A 115 5.79 1.43 16.88
C GLY A 115 5.58 2.20 15.57
N ILE A 116 4.77 1.71 14.63
CA ILE A 116 4.52 2.40 13.34
C ILE A 116 3.82 3.76 13.54
N PRO A 117 2.72 3.89 14.31
CA PRO A 117 2.06 5.19 14.49
C PRO A 117 3.01 6.22 15.11
N GLU A 118 3.78 5.84 16.10
CA GLU A 118 4.77 6.73 16.76
C GLU A 118 5.89 7.12 15.81
N MET A 119 6.39 6.19 15.01
CA MET A 119 7.43 6.45 14.01
C MET A 119 6.92 7.45 12.96
N LEU A 120 5.70 7.27 12.44
CA LEU A 120 5.10 8.17 11.45
C LEU A 120 4.95 9.59 12.01
N ARG A 121 4.45 9.74 13.26
CA ARG A 121 4.37 11.05 13.92
C ARG A 121 5.74 11.70 14.11
N LYS A 122 6.75 10.92 14.51
CA LYS A 122 8.12 11.42 14.70
C LYS A 122 8.74 11.90 13.39
N ILE A 123 8.61 11.16 12.28
CA ILE A 123 9.16 11.59 11.00
C ILE A 123 8.42 12.82 10.45
N ALA A 124 7.09 12.88 10.60
CA ALA A 124 6.30 14.05 10.22
C ALA A 124 6.73 15.32 11.02
N ALA A 125 6.90 15.19 12.34
CA ALA A 125 7.40 16.28 13.20
C ALA A 125 8.83 16.70 12.82
N ALA A 126 9.65 15.79 12.31
CA ALA A 126 10.99 16.08 11.79
C ALA A 126 10.99 16.70 10.36
N GLY A 127 9.80 17.00 9.81
CA GLY A 127 9.64 17.58 8.48
C GLY A 127 9.87 16.60 7.33
N VAL A 128 9.76 15.27 7.59
CA VAL A 128 9.73 14.25 6.56
C VAL A 128 8.29 14.06 6.09
N VAL A 129 8.06 14.18 4.79
CA VAL A 129 6.73 14.03 4.18
C VAL A 129 6.47 12.54 3.93
N PRO A 130 5.44 11.91 4.54
CA PRO A 130 5.12 10.53 4.30
C PRO A 130 4.26 10.35 3.05
N ALA A 131 4.43 9.23 2.35
CA ALA A 131 3.58 8.76 1.27
C ALA A 131 3.43 7.24 1.32
N VAL A 132 2.39 6.70 0.67
CA VAL A 132 2.17 5.25 0.55
C VAL A 132 2.18 4.84 -0.92
N ALA A 133 2.90 3.75 -1.23
CA ALA A 133 2.92 3.06 -2.51
C ALA A 133 2.64 1.57 -2.30
N SER A 134 1.46 1.10 -2.69
CA SER A 134 1.02 -0.28 -2.43
C SER A 134 0.51 -0.99 -3.68
N ASN A 135 0.67 -2.31 -3.73
CA ASN A 135 0.01 -3.18 -4.70
C ASN A 135 -1.44 -3.51 -4.33
N LYS A 136 -1.91 -3.01 -3.18
CA LYS A 136 -3.32 -3.07 -2.80
C LYS A 136 -4.15 -2.18 -3.73
N TYR A 137 -5.39 -2.58 -4.08
CA TYR A 137 -6.28 -1.73 -4.88
C TYR A 137 -6.50 -0.36 -4.20
N GLN A 138 -6.62 0.69 -5.02
CA GLN A 138 -6.57 2.10 -4.58
C GLN A 138 -7.52 2.41 -3.42
N ASP A 139 -8.80 2.08 -3.57
CA ASP A 139 -9.83 2.38 -2.56
C ASP A 139 -9.55 1.67 -1.22
N GLY A 140 -9.12 0.41 -1.26
CA GLY A 140 -8.74 -0.34 -0.06
C GLY A 140 -7.51 0.22 0.65
N ALA A 141 -6.51 0.69 -0.12
CA ALA A 141 -5.33 1.32 0.46
C ALA A 141 -5.68 2.65 1.15
N GLU A 142 -6.47 3.51 0.49
CA GLU A 142 -6.90 4.79 1.07
C GLU A 142 -7.74 4.62 2.34
N LYS A 143 -8.72 3.71 2.31
CA LYS A 143 -9.60 3.46 3.46
C LYS A 143 -8.81 2.99 4.68
N LEU A 144 -7.88 2.03 4.49
CA LEU A 144 -7.05 1.53 5.59
C LEU A 144 -6.11 2.60 6.16
N VAL A 145 -5.42 3.35 5.28
CA VAL A 145 -4.51 4.41 5.76
C VAL A 145 -5.28 5.49 6.51
N ARG A 146 -6.44 5.91 6.02
CA ARG A 146 -7.28 6.91 6.70
C ARG A 146 -7.84 6.39 8.02
N HIS A 147 -8.20 5.10 8.09
CA HIS A 147 -8.72 4.48 9.30
C HIS A 147 -7.66 4.41 10.42
N PHE A 148 -6.45 3.91 10.10
CA PHE A 148 -5.43 3.67 11.12
C PHE A 148 -4.48 4.85 11.37
N PHE A 149 -4.35 5.76 10.40
CA PHE A 149 -3.39 6.86 10.44
C PHE A 149 -4.02 8.20 10.04
N GLY A 150 -5.30 8.40 10.39
CA GLY A 150 -6.05 9.61 10.02
C GLY A 150 -5.50 10.91 10.61
N ASP A 151 -4.64 10.83 11.61
CA ASP A 151 -3.90 11.95 12.21
C ASP A 151 -2.56 12.27 11.50
N ILE A 152 -2.17 11.46 10.49
CA ILE A 152 -0.94 11.64 9.71
C ILE A 152 -1.28 12.23 8.34
N ASP A 153 -0.63 13.33 7.98
CA ASP A 153 -0.79 13.98 6.68
C ASP A 153 0.10 13.30 5.62
N PHE A 154 -0.41 12.24 5.02
CA PHE A 154 0.24 11.59 3.87
C PHE A 154 0.04 12.44 2.62
N ILE A 155 1.13 12.87 1.97
CA ILE A 155 1.03 13.67 0.76
C ILE A 155 0.35 12.92 -0.38
N ARG A 156 0.54 11.60 -0.43
CA ARG A 156 -0.15 10.70 -1.37
C ARG A 156 -0.28 9.29 -0.79
N ILE A 157 -1.40 8.67 -1.11
CA ILE A 157 -1.67 7.25 -0.89
C ILE A 157 -2.01 6.68 -2.26
N LEU A 158 -1.06 5.95 -2.86
CA LEU A 158 -1.26 5.30 -4.15
C LEU A 158 -1.32 3.79 -3.97
N GLY A 159 -2.43 3.22 -4.46
CA GLY A 159 -2.65 1.80 -4.62
C GLY A 159 -2.63 1.40 -6.10
N GLN A 160 -2.91 0.12 -6.37
CA GLN A 160 -3.07 -0.40 -7.72
C GLN A 160 -4.32 0.18 -8.38
N ARG A 161 -4.20 0.58 -9.64
CA ARG A 161 -5.28 1.06 -10.52
C ARG A 161 -5.20 0.33 -11.84
N GLU A 162 -6.34 0.20 -12.50
CA GLU A 162 -6.42 -0.46 -13.80
C GLU A 162 -5.47 0.21 -14.83
N GLY A 163 -4.83 -0.61 -15.65
CA GLY A 163 -3.86 -0.15 -16.66
C GLY A 163 -2.53 0.36 -16.10
N GLN A 164 -2.32 0.35 -14.78
CA GLN A 164 -1.04 0.74 -14.17
C GLN A 164 -0.22 -0.49 -13.78
N PRO A 165 1.12 -0.46 -14.00
CA PRO A 165 1.99 -1.55 -13.55
C PRO A 165 2.02 -1.62 -12.02
N ILE A 166 2.23 -2.84 -11.50
CA ILE A 166 2.39 -3.09 -10.06
C ILE A 166 3.88 -3.12 -9.68
N LYS A 167 4.18 -2.89 -8.40
CA LYS A 167 5.52 -3.12 -7.86
C LYS A 167 5.96 -4.57 -8.12
N PRO A 168 7.23 -4.83 -8.56
CA PRO A 168 8.40 -3.98 -8.41
C PRO A 168 8.61 -2.91 -9.50
N ASP A 169 7.68 -2.70 -10.43
CA ASP A 169 7.78 -1.59 -11.38
C ASP A 169 7.84 -0.25 -10.61
N PRO A 170 8.80 0.65 -10.93
CA PRO A 170 8.98 1.88 -10.18
C PRO A 170 7.95 2.98 -10.50
N ALA A 171 7.04 2.77 -11.44
CA ALA A 171 6.10 3.78 -11.93
C ALA A 171 5.30 4.46 -10.79
N ILE A 172 4.81 3.68 -9.82
CA ILE A 172 4.06 4.21 -8.67
C ILE A 172 4.91 5.16 -7.80
N VAL A 173 6.20 4.86 -7.64
CA VAL A 173 7.15 5.70 -6.90
C VAL A 173 7.41 7.00 -7.67
N HIS A 174 7.66 6.91 -8.98
CA HIS A 174 7.86 8.07 -9.84
C HIS A 174 6.62 8.98 -9.87
N GLN A 175 5.41 8.41 -9.86
CA GLN A 175 4.17 9.19 -9.77
C GLN A 175 4.10 9.99 -8.46
N ILE A 176 4.45 9.40 -7.33
CA ILE A 176 4.48 10.10 -6.04
C ILE A 176 5.51 11.25 -6.08
N MET A 177 6.70 10.96 -6.60
CA MET A 177 7.79 11.94 -6.68
C MET A 177 7.42 13.12 -7.57
N ALA A 178 6.81 12.89 -8.73
CA ALA A 178 6.39 13.93 -9.67
C ALA A 178 5.34 14.91 -9.10
N MET A 179 4.61 14.51 -8.05
CA MET A 179 3.59 15.35 -7.40
C MET A 179 4.15 16.30 -6.35
N ILE A 180 5.44 16.20 -6.04
CA ILE A 180 6.08 17.05 -5.01
C ILE A 180 6.84 18.18 -5.71
N PRO A 181 6.43 19.45 -5.56
CA PRO A 181 7.09 20.56 -6.22
C PRO A 181 8.57 20.65 -5.83
N GLY A 182 9.46 20.62 -6.82
CA GLY A 182 10.90 20.77 -6.64
C GLY A 182 11.65 19.49 -6.28
N ILE A 183 11.05 18.34 -6.58
CA ILE A 183 11.69 17.03 -6.60
C ILE A 183 11.91 16.62 -8.05
#